data_4c0692ec84c5dd2db28d236b12a8c173
#
_entry.id   4c0692ec84c5dd2db28d236b12a8c173
#
_cell.length_a   1.000
_cell.length_b   1.000
_cell.length_c   1.000
_cell.angle_alpha   90.00
_cell.angle_beta   90.00
_cell.angle_gamma   90.00
#
_symmetry.space_group_name_H-M   'P 1'
#
loop_
_entity.id
_entity.type
_entity.pdbx_description
1 polymer ?
#
loop_
_entity_poly.entity_id
_entity_poly.type
_entity_poly.pdbx_seq_one_letter_code
_entity_poly.pdbx_strand_id
1 'polypeptide(L)'
;MKVLLVNGSPHSKGCTYTGLLEIQKTLKEEHVDSEIFQIGNKPISGCIACGACSKLKKCAINDTVNEFLKLAKEADGFIFGSPVHYAGATGAITSFMDRAFFTALCSNSDVFYLKPAACITSARRAGTTATFDQMNKYFSLSEMPIISSRYWNMIHGNSPEDVKKDLEGLQIMRVLARNMAWFLRCKEAAIELGIAYPKKEARERTNFIQ
;
A
#
# COMPACT_ATOMS: atom_id res chain seq x y z
N MET A 1 5.36 -7.73 -14.83
CA MET A 1 5.29 -6.95 -13.55
C MET A 1 3.84 -6.82 -13.13
N LYS A 2 3.55 -6.95 -11.81
CA LYS A 2 2.20 -6.84 -11.24
C LYS A 2 2.17 -5.89 -10.03
N VAL A 3 1.24 -4.93 -10.01
CA VAL A 3 0.99 -4.03 -8.88
C VAL A 3 -0.30 -4.41 -8.18
N LEU A 4 -0.25 -4.60 -6.85
CA LEU A 4 -1.43 -4.88 -6.04
C LEU A 4 -1.97 -3.57 -5.45
N LEU A 5 -3.19 -3.22 -5.85
CA LEU A 5 -3.90 -2.01 -5.42
C LEU A 5 -4.84 -2.39 -4.27
N VAL A 6 -4.64 -1.83 -3.08
CA VAL A 6 -5.43 -2.19 -1.89
C VAL A 6 -6.47 -1.11 -1.61
N ASN A 7 -7.75 -1.46 -1.72
CA ASN A 7 -8.84 -0.57 -1.37
C ASN A 7 -9.21 -0.73 0.12
N GLY A 8 -8.77 0.23 0.94
CA GLY A 8 -9.06 0.30 2.38
C GLY A 8 -10.39 0.97 2.72
N SER A 9 -11.19 1.32 1.72
CA SER A 9 -12.53 1.85 1.94
C SER A 9 -13.53 0.73 2.23
N PRO A 10 -14.49 0.91 3.17
CA PRO A 10 -15.61 0.00 3.33
C PRO A 10 -16.53 -0.03 2.09
N HIS A 11 -16.46 1.01 1.26
CA HIS A 11 -17.22 1.10 0.02
C HIS A 11 -16.39 0.55 -1.16
N SER A 12 -16.81 -0.59 -1.69
CA SER A 12 -16.09 -1.27 -2.78
C SER A 12 -16.02 -0.46 -4.09
N LYS A 13 -16.92 0.50 -4.29
CA LYS A 13 -16.99 1.38 -5.47
C LYS A 13 -17.11 2.86 -5.08
N GLY A 14 -16.46 3.27 -3.96
CA GLY A 14 -16.47 4.64 -3.46
C GLY A 14 -15.37 5.53 -4.06
N CYS A 15 -15.12 6.68 -3.42
CA CYS A 15 -14.12 7.66 -3.86
C CYS A 15 -12.71 7.08 -3.96
N THR A 16 -12.26 6.34 -2.93
CA THR A 16 -10.95 5.69 -2.93
C THR A 16 -10.80 4.72 -4.10
N TYR A 17 -11.83 3.90 -4.34
CA TYR A 17 -11.86 2.96 -5.46
C TYR A 17 -11.78 3.70 -6.81
N THR A 18 -12.45 4.83 -6.96
CA THR A 18 -12.40 5.65 -8.19
C THR A 18 -10.97 6.12 -8.49
N GLY A 19 -10.22 6.55 -7.46
CA GLY A 19 -8.80 6.87 -7.62
C GLY A 19 -7.94 5.67 -7.98
N LEU A 20 -8.18 4.52 -7.35
CA LEU A 20 -7.47 3.27 -7.69
C LEU A 20 -7.80 2.79 -9.11
N LEU A 21 -9.01 2.99 -9.60
CA LEU A 21 -9.37 2.70 -11.00
C LEU A 21 -8.61 3.56 -12.00
N GLU A 22 -8.41 4.85 -11.71
CA GLU A 22 -7.61 5.73 -12.59
C GLU A 22 -6.15 5.27 -12.63
N ILE A 23 -5.60 4.84 -11.48
CA ILE A 23 -4.27 4.24 -11.40
C ILE A 23 -4.23 2.93 -12.19
N GLN A 24 -5.19 2.03 -12.00
CA GLN A 24 -5.26 0.75 -12.70
C GLN A 24 -5.29 0.91 -14.22
N LYS A 25 -6.12 1.85 -14.70
CA LYS A 25 -6.21 2.20 -16.11
C LYS A 25 -4.85 2.66 -16.65
N THR A 26 -4.20 3.57 -15.94
CA THR A 26 -2.89 4.10 -16.35
C THR A 26 -1.79 3.05 -16.29
N LEU A 27 -1.77 2.17 -15.28
CA LEU A 27 -0.83 1.04 -15.24
C LEU A 27 -1.00 0.11 -16.44
N LYS A 28 -2.24 -0.13 -16.87
CA LYS A 28 -2.54 -0.91 -18.07
C LYS A 28 -2.00 -0.23 -19.35
N GLU A 29 -2.15 1.09 -19.47
CA GLU A 29 -1.57 1.89 -20.56
C GLU A 29 -0.03 1.79 -20.57
N GLU A 30 0.59 1.64 -19.39
CA GLU A 30 2.03 1.45 -19.18
C GLU A 30 2.47 -0.03 -19.26
N HIS A 31 1.60 -0.95 -19.68
CA HIS A 31 1.86 -2.40 -19.78
C HIS A 31 2.26 -3.07 -18.45
N VAL A 32 1.73 -2.58 -17.33
CA VAL A 32 1.90 -3.17 -16.00
C VAL A 32 0.57 -3.76 -15.54
N ASP A 33 0.56 -5.04 -15.22
CA ASP A 33 -0.62 -5.71 -14.68
C ASP A 33 -0.96 -5.18 -13.29
N SER A 34 -2.25 -5.10 -13.00
CA SER A 34 -2.69 -4.67 -11.67
C SER A 34 -4.04 -5.28 -11.28
N GLU A 35 -4.20 -5.50 -9.98
CA GLU A 35 -5.40 -6.07 -9.38
C GLU A 35 -5.81 -5.21 -8.18
N ILE A 36 -7.11 -4.91 -8.05
CA ILE A 36 -7.64 -4.20 -6.88
C ILE A 36 -8.11 -5.23 -5.85
N PHE A 37 -7.39 -5.28 -4.74
CA PHE A 37 -7.74 -6.07 -3.56
C PHE A 37 -8.62 -5.23 -2.62
N GLN A 38 -9.86 -5.68 -2.40
CA GLN A 38 -10.79 -5.06 -1.48
C GLN A 38 -10.64 -5.66 -0.09
N ILE A 39 -10.30 -4.87 0.94
CA ILE A 39 -10.21 -5.39 2.31
C ILE A 39 -11.59 -5.76 2.90
N GLY A 40 -12.68 -5.31 2.28
CA GLY A 40 -14.04 -5.59 2.68
C GLY A 40 -14.61 -4.63 3.72
N ASN A 41 -15.83 -4.92 4.14
CA ASN A 41 -16.58 -4.17 5.14
C ASN A 41 -16.82 -4.96 6.45
N LYS A 42 -16.26 -6.17 6.54
CA LYS A 42 -16.28 -6.94 7.78
C LYS A 42 -15.28 -6.35 8.78
N PRO A 43 -15.52 -6.47 10.08
CA PRO A 43 -14.56 -6.02 11.09
C PRO A 43 -13.19 -6.68 10.89
N ILE A 44 -12.14 -5.86 10.86
CA ILE A 44 -10.76 -6.32 10.84
C ILE A 44 -10.19 -6.05 12.22
N SER A 45 -9.85 -7.12 12.94
CA SER A 45 -9.19 -7.01 14.24
C SER A 45 -7.80 -6.39 14.09
N GLY A 46 -7.42 -5.53 15.01
CA GLY A 46 -6.04 -5.05 15.14
C GLY A 46 -5.06 -6.18 15.50
N CYS A 47 -3.78 -5.90 15.45
CA CYS A 47 -2.74 -6.82 15.89
C CYS A 47 -2.81 -7.00 17.41
N ILE A 48 -2.94 -8.24 17.88
CA ILE A 48 -2.97 -8.58 19.30
C ILE A 48 -1.58 -8.92 19.87
N ALA A 49 -0.53 -8.63 19.13
CA ALA A 49 0.88 -8.85 19.52
C ALA A 49 1.22 -10.27 20.03
N CYS A 50 0.49 -11.29 19.59
CA CYS A 50 0.66 -12.67 20.05
C CYS A 50 1.98 -13.34 19.59
N GLY A 51 2.72 -12.74 18.68
CA GLY A 51 4.00 -13.25 18.16
C GLY A 51 3.94 -14.55 17.36
N ALA A 52 2.76 -15.16 17.20
CA ALA A 52 2.60 -16.46 16.54
C ALA A 52 3.05 -16.47 15.08
N CYS A 53 3.03 -15.34 14.39
CA CYS A 53 3.48 -15.20 13.00
C CYS A 53 4.95 -15.54 12.79
N SER A 54 5.80 -15.43 13.83
CA SER A 54 7.21 -15.85 13.76
C SER A 54 7.34 -17.34 13.44
N LYS A 55 6.48 -18.19 14.01
CA LYS A 55 6.44 -19.63 13.80
C LYS A 55 5.53 -20.02 12.64
N LEU A 56 4.30 -19.48 12.61
CA LEU A 56 3.28 -19.86 11.62
C LEU A 56 3.57 -19.32 10.21
N LYS A 57 4.46 -18.32 10.06
CA LYS A 57 4.74 -17.62 8.80
C LYS A 57 3.50 -16.99 8.15
N LYS A 58 2.46 -16.77 8.96
CA LYS A 58 1.19 -16.09 8.63
C LYS A 58 0.57 -15.52 9.90
N CYS A 59 -0.40 -14.63 9.78
CA CYS A 59 -1.16 -14.15 10.94
C CYS A 59 -1.98 -15.28 11.54
N ALA A 60 -2.02 -15.38 12.89
CA ALA A 60 -2.83 -16.36 13.59
C ALA A 60 -4.34 -16.16 13.36
N ILE A 61 -4.77 -14.90 13.16
CA ILE A 61 -6.15 -14.58 12.80
C ILE A 61 -6.32 -14.85 11.31
N ASN A 62 -7.11 -15.86 10.97
CA ASN A 62 -7.30 -16.29 9.59
C ASN A 62 -8.45 -15.53 8.93
N ASP A 63 -8.11 -14.48 8.22
CA ASP A 63 -9.02 -13.58 7.52
C ASP A 63 -8.37 -12.96 6.28
N THR A 64 -8.95 -11.89 5.76
CA THR A 64 -8.51 -11.15 4.56
C THR A 64 -7.04 -10.72 4.60
N VAL A 65 -6.41 -10.57 5.78
CA VAL A 65 -4.97 -10.26 5.90
C VAL A 65 -4.11 -11.41 5.35
N ASN A 66 -4.46 -12.65 5.68
CA ASN A 66 -3.72 -13.80 5.16
C ASN A 66 -3.97 -14.04 3.66
N GLU A 67 -5.16 -13.69 3.16
CA GLU A 67 -5.46 -13.72 1.72
C GLU A 67 -4.60 -12.73 0.97
N PHE A 68 -4.54 -11.50 1.47
CA PHE A 68 -3.65 -10.47 0.92
C PHE A 68 -2.18 -10.89 0.91
N LEU A 69 -1.66 -11.43 2.02
CA LEU A 69 -0.27 -11.85 2.12
C LEU A 69 0.12 -12.94 1.12
N LYS A 70 -0.84 -13.78 0.69
CA LYS A 70 -0.62 -14.74 -0.41
C LYS A 70 -0.43 -14.02 -1.73
N LEU A 71 -1.31 -13.08 -2.07
CA LEU A 71 -1.21 -12.29 -3.31
C LEU A 71 0.01 -11.37 -3.31
N ALA A 72 0.38 -10.83 -2.15
CA ALA A 72 1.53 -9.94 -1.99
C ALA A 72 2.88 -10.60 -2.34
N LYS A 73 2.99 -11.92 -2.24
CA LYS A 73 4.18 -12.65 -2.66
C LYS A 73 4.45 -12.54 -4.17
N GLU A 74 3.38 -12.52 -4.96
CA GLU A 74 3.42 -12.46 -6.42
C GLU A 74 3.42 -11.03 -6.97
N ALA A 75 3.22 -10.03 -6.12
CA ALA A 75 3.21 -8.64 -6.52
C ALA A 75 4.63 -8.04 -6.54
N ASP A 76 4.90 -7.19 -7.51
CA ASP A 76 6.16 -6.45 -7.67
C ASP A 76 6.11 -5.07 -7.04
N GLY A 77 4.91 -4.53 -6.80
CA GLY A 77 4.68 -3.23 -6.18
C GLY A 77 3.29 -3.11 -5.54
N PHE A 78 3.08 -2.08 -4.73
CA PHE A 78 1.87 -1.91 -3.95
C PHE A 78 1.37 -0.46 -3.95
N ILE A 79 0.04 -0.28 -4.03
CA ILE A 79 -0.58 1.02 -3.78
C ILE A 79 -1.76 0.83 -2.83
N PHE A 80 -1.68 1.43 -1.65
CA PHE A 80 -2.70 1.36 -0.62
C PHE A 80 -3.59 2.60 -0.64
N GLY A 81 -4.90 2.42 -0.73
CA GLY A 81 -5.86 3.50 -0.72
C GLY A 81 -6.67 3.55 0.58
N SER A 82 -6.82 4.73 1.17
CA SER A 82 -7.67 4.96 2.34
C SER A 82 -8.56 6.19 2.16
N PRO A 83 -9.84 6.11 2.53
CA PRO A 83 -10.58 7.33 2.80
C PRO A 83 -10.09 7.95 4.12
N VAL A 84 -10.32 9.24 4.27
CA VAL A 84 -10.01 9.97 5.52
C VAL A 84 -11.18 9.84 6.48
N HIS A 85 -10.93 9.31 7.68
CA HIS A 85 -11.86 9.32 8.80
C HIS A 85 -11.20 10.05 10.00
N TYR A 86 -11.84 11.09 10.52
CA TYR A 86 -11.32 11.87 11.65
C TYR A 86 -9.85 12.32 11.45
N ALA A 87 -9.56 12.86 10.26
CA ALA A 87 -8.24 13.33 9.86
C ALA A 87 -7.12 12.27 9.90
N GLY A 88 -7.45 10.98 9.78
CA GLY A 88 -6.52 9.86 9.72
C GLY A 88 -6.98 8.77 8.76
N ALA A 89 -6.18 7.74 8.59
CA ALA A 89 -6.56 6.54 7.85
C ALA A 89 -7.68 5.78 8.59
N THR A 90 -8.52 5.04 7.86
CA THR A 90 -9.60 4.28 8.51
C THR A 90 -9.03 3.23 9.47
N GLY A 91 -9.75 2.97 10.58
CA GLY A 91 -9.37 1.91 11.50
C GLY A 91 -9.25 0.54 10.85
N ALA A 92 -10.05 0.27 9.81
CA ALA A 92 -9.96 -0.98 9.06
C ALA A 92 -8.63 -1.12 8.32
N ILE A 93 -8.18 -0.09 7.59
CA ILE A 93 -6.91 -0.16 6.84
C ILE A 93 -5.72 -0.17 7.79
N THR A 94 -5.74 0.58 8.90
CA THR A 94 -4.66 0.56 9.88
C THR A 94 -4.54 -0.80 10.56
N SER A 95 -5.64 -1.39 11.02
CA SER A 95 -5.65 -2.75 11.57
C SER A 95 -5.17 -3.80 10.55
N PHE A 96 -5.56 -3.64 9.30
CA PHE A 96 -5.10 -4.49 8.20
C PHE A 96 -3.59 -4.35 7.97
N MET A 97 -3.09 -3.13 7.85
CA MET A 97 -1.66 -2.87 7.62
C MET A 97 -0.82 -3.29 8.82
N ASP A 98 -1.23 -2.98 10.06
CA ASP A 98 -0.54 -3.43 11.28
C ASP A 98 -0.28 -4.93 11.24
N ARG A 99 -1.30 -5.72 10.89
CA ARG A 99 -1.18 -7.17 10.87
C ARG A 99 -0.40 -7.69 9.66
N ALA A 100 -0.59 -7.11 8.48
CA ALA A 100 0.10 -7.54 7.27
C ALA A 100 1.62 -7.28 7.39
N PHE A 101 1.98 -6.05 7.76
CA PHE A 101 3.38 -5.65 7.87
C PHE A 101 4.08 -6.27 9.08
N PHE A 102 3.41 -6.35 10.23
CA PHE A 102 3.98 -7.03 11.39
C PHE A 102 4.16 -8.53 11.17
N THR A 103 3.25 -9.18 10.43
CA THR A 103 3.41 -10.59 10.05
C THR A 103 4.65 -10.78 9.18
N ALA A 104 4.85 -9.95 8.17
CA ALA A 104 6.04 -10.01 7.31
C ALA A 104 7.33 -9.80 8.13
N LEU A 105 7.35 -8.80 9.00
CA LEU A 105 8.47 -8.48 9.87
C LEU A 105 8.83 -9.64 10.81
N CYS A 106 7.85 -10.18 11.55
CA CYS A 106 8.06 -11.25 12.52
C CYS A 106 8.36 -12.61 11.88
N SER A 107 7.87 -12.85 10.67
CA SER A 107 8.17 -14.07 9.93
C SER A 107 9.50 -14.01 9.17
N ASN A 108 10.19 -12.88 9.19
CA ASN A 108 11.39 -12.59 8.40
C ASN A 108 11.14 -12.83 6.90
N SER A 109 10.02 -12.30 6.40
CA SER A 109 9.59 -12.46 5.02
C SER A 109 10.00 -11.24 4.19
N ASP A 110 10.49 -11.48 2.99
CA ASP A 110 10.88 -10.45 2.02
C ASP A 110 9.70 -9.97 1.16
N VAL A 111 8.47 -10.30 1.55
CA VAL A 111 7.27 -10.01 0.77
C VAL A 111 7.11 -8.52 0.41
N PHE A 112 7.66 -7.62 1.22
CA PHE A 112 7.66 -6.17 0.99
C PHE A 112 9.04 -5.58 0.68
N TYR A 113 10.10 -6.29 1.01
CA TYR A 113 11.47 -5.79 0.90
C TYR A 113 11.82 -5.32 -0.51
N LEU A 114 12.25 -4.04 -0.64
CA LEU A 114 12.61 -3.38 -1.90
C LEU A 114 11.56 -3.46 -3.02
N LYS A 115 10.30 -3.74 -2.67
CA LYS A 115 9.18 -3.57 -3.59
C LYS A 115 8.64 -2.14 -3.47
N PRO A 116 8.48 -1.40 -4.57
CA PRO A 116 7.98 -0.03 -4.51
C PRO A 116 6.56 0.03 -3.96
N ALA A 117 6.28 1.04 -3.16
CA ALA A 117 4.96 1.26 -2.59
C ALA A 117 4.55 2.72 -2.67
N ALA A 118 3.25 2.94 -2.64
CA ALA A 118 2.64 4.25 -2.46
C ALA A 118 1.34 4.14 -1.68
N CYS A 119 0.87 5.26 -1.13
CA CYS A 119 -0.50 5.36 -0.70
C CYS A 119 -1.23 6.47 -1.44
N ILE A 120 -2.56 6.32 -1.53
CA ILE A 120 -3.47 7.39 -1.97
C ILE A 120 -4.51 7.63 -0.88
N THR A 121 -4.95 8.87 -0.76
CA THR A 121 -5.98 9.26 0.20
C THR A 121 -7.16 9.90 -0.51
N SER A 122 -8.37 9.62 -0.04
CA SER A 122 -9.57 10.28 -0.53
C SER A 122 -10.32 10.99 0.59
N ALA A 123 -10.71 12.23 0.36
CA ALA A 123 -11.48 12.99 1.33
C ALA A 123 -12.48 13.94 0.65
N ARG A 124 -13.54 14.29 1.37
CA ARG A 124 -14.38 15.39 0.95
C ARG A 124 -13.68 16.75 1.12
N ARG A 125 -12.85 16.92 2.15
CA ARG A 125 -12.22 18.21 2.49
C ARG A 125 -10.80 18.06 3.07
N ALA A 126 -10.64 17.83 4.36
CA ALA A 126 -9.37 17.91 5.08
C ALA A 126 -8.92 16.54 5.61
N GLY A 127 -7.66 16.48 6.09
CA GLY A 127 -7.08 15.31 6.76
C GLY A 127 -6.30 14.36 5.84
N THR A 128 -6.17 14.69 4.56
CA THR A 128 -5.44 13.86 3.58
C THR A 128 -3.95 13.75 3.88
N THR A 129 -3.28 14.85 4.27
CA THR A 129 -1.85 14.85 4.58
C THR A 129 -1.54 13.99 5.80
N ALA A 130 -2.30 14.11 6.89
CA ALA A 130 -2.10 13.29 8.09
C ALA A 130 -2.32 11.79 7.80
N THR A 131 -3.32 11.46 6.98
CA THR A 131 -3.56 10.09 6.52
C THR A 131 -2.40 9.57 5.65
N PHE A 132 -1.91 10.41 4.74
CA PHE A 132 -0.78 10.11 3.87
C PHE A 132 0.50 9.82 4.68
N ASP A 133 0.82 10.66 5.66
CA ASP A 133 1.98 10.49 6.53
C ASP A 133 1.87 9.21 7.36
N GLN A 134 0.68 8.94 7.90
CA GLN A 134 0.43 7.72 8.68
C GLN A 134 0.71 6.46 7.87
N MET A 135 0.25 6.39 6.62
CA MET A 135 0.40 5.20 5.78
C MET A 135 1.84 5.02 5.27
N ASN A 136 2.55 6.09 4.93
CA ASN A 136 3.93 6.01 4.44
C ASN A 136 4.92 5.43 5.48
N LYS A 137 4.61 5.52 6.78
CA LYS A 137 5.45 4.94 7.84
C LYS A 137 5.59 3.42 7.74
N TYR A 138 4.55 2.73 7.28
CA TYR A 138 4.62 1.27 7.05
C TYR A 138 5.63 0.92 5.97
N PHE A 139 5.64 1.70 4.88
CA PHE A 139 6.55 1.46 3.77
C PHE A 139 7.99 1.76 4.15
N SER A 140 8.22 2.88 4.82
CA SER A 140 9.54 3.27 5.32
C SER A 140 10.15 2.22 6.24
N LEU A 141 9.38 1.73 7.22
CA LEU A 141 9.86 0.68 8.15
C LEU A 141 10.16 -0.65 7.45
N SER A 142 9.51 -0.91 6.32
CA SER A 142 9.63 -2.18 5.57
C SER A 142 10.64 -2.10 4.42
N GLU A 143 11.47 -1.05 4.40
CA GLU A 143 12.52 -0.83 3.39
C GLU A 143 11.95 -0.82 1.95
N MET A 144 10.75 -0.26 1.78
CA MET A 144 10.09 -0.13 0.49
C MET A 144 10.39 1.24 -0.11
N PRO A 145 10.85 1.35 -1.35
CA PRO A 145 10.92 2.62 -2.05
C PRO A 145 9.54 3.27 -2.16
N ILE A 146 9.39 4.49 -1.63
CA ILE A 146 8.11 5.21 -1.67
C ILE A 146 8.03 5.98 -2.97
N ILE A 147 7.04 5.64 -3.80
CA ILE A 147 6.81 6.30 -5.09
C ILE A 147 5.93 7.52 -4.90
N SER A 148 6.42 8.65 -5.38
CA SER A 148 5.72 9.92 -5.37
C SER A 148 5.04 10.20 -6.72
N SER A 149 4.13 11.16 -6.71
CA SER A 149 3.61 11.82 -7.91
C SER A 149 4.14 13.26 -8.00
N ARG A 150 3.41 14.14 -8.64
CA ARG A 150 3.74 15.58 -8.70
C ARG A 150 3.24 16.41 -7.50
N TYR A 151 2.41 15.77 -6.64
CA TYR A 151 1.86 16.35 -5.40
C TYR A 151 1.62 15.22 -4.40
N TRP A 152 1.14 15.51 -3.19
CA TRP A 152 0.69 14.45 -2.27
C TRP A 152 -0.45 13.65 -2.90
N ASN A 153 -0.40 12.34 -2.81
CA ASN A 153 -1.30 11.44 -3.52
C ASN A 153 -2.71 11.47 -2.93
N MET A 154 -3.47 12.49 -3.26
CA MET A 154 -4.82 12.69 -2.74
C MET A 154 -5.82 13.00 -3.86
N ILE A 155 -7.08 12.66 -3.60
CA ILE A 155 -8.23 13.00 -4.43
C ILE A 155 -9.36 13.52 -3.54
N HIS A 156 -10.20 14.38 -4.09
CA HIS A 156 -11.30 14.98 -3.35
C HIS A 156 -12.65 14.69 -4.00
N GLY A 157 -13.66 14.46 -3.17
CA GLY A 157 -15.05 14.24 -3.57
C GLY A 157 -15.87 13.63 -2.45
N ASN A 158 -17.17 13.89 -2.46
CA ASN A 158 -18.14 13.26 -1.57
C ASN A 158 -18.73 11.98 -2.19
N SER A 159 -18.67 11.88 -3.49
CA SER A 159 -19.13 10.74 -4.29
C SER A 159 -18.11 10.39 -5.38
N PRO A 160 -18.20 9.22 -6.02
CA PRO A 160 -17.40 8.88 -7.19
C PRO A 160 -17.54 9.89 -8.33
N GLU A 161 -18.72 10.47 -8.52
CA GLU A 161 -19.01 11.49 -9.52
C GLU A 161 -18.28 12.80 -9.23
N ASP A 162 -18.13 13.17 -7.96
CA ASP A 162 -17.35 14.35 -7.57
C ASP A 162 -15.85 14.11 -7.80
N VAL A 163 -15.36 12.93 -7.44
CA VAL A 163 -13.95 12.56 -7.70
C VAL A 163 -13.59 12.67 -9.18
N LYS A 164 -14.53 12.32 -10.10
CA LYS A 164 -14.31 12.48 -11.55
C LYS A 164 -14.17 13.93 -11.98
N LYS A 165 -14.64 14.90 -11.17
CA LYS A 165 -14.48 16.34 -11.41
C LYS A 165 -13.19 16.90 -10.82
N ASP A 166 -12.53 16.18 -9.92
CA ASP A 166 -11.20 16.54 -9.37
C ASP A 166 -10.11 16.21 -10.40
N LEU A 167 -10.00 17.07 -11.40
CA LEU A 167 -9.07 16.85 -12.53
C LEU A 167 -7.61 16.84 -12.08
N GLU A 168 -7.24 17.64 -11.07
CA GLU A 168 -5.90 17.65 -10.50
C GLU A 168 -5.62 16.33 -9.74
N GLY A 169 -6.54 15.91 -8.87
CA GLY A 169 -6.42 14.64 -8.15
C GLY A 169 -6.31 13.44 -9.10
N LEU A 170 -7.12 13.39 -10.16
CA LEU A 170 -7.01 12.33 -11.17
C LEU A 170 -5.67 12.41 -11.93
N GLN A 171 -5.14 13.61 -12.21
CA GLN A 171 -3.80 13.75 -12.79
C GLN A 171 -2.73 13.23 -11.86
N ILE A 172 -2.83 13.50 -10.55
CA ILE A 172 -1.92 12.97 -9.53
C ILE A 172 -1.92 11.44 -9.54
N MET A 173 -3.09 10.80 -9.66
CA MET A 173 -3.22 9.34 -9.76
C MET A 173 -2.52 8.80 -11.01
N ARG A 174 -2.71 9.44 -12.17
CA ARG A 174 -2.02 9.03 -13.42
C ARG A 174 -0.50 9.19 -13.33
N VAL A 175 -0.03 10.29 -12.78
CA VAL A 175 1.42 10.53 -12.61
C VAL A 175 2.02 9.50 -11.65
N LEU A 176 1.34 9.20 -10.54
CA LEU A 176 1.75 8.14 -9.62
C LEU A 176 1.90 6.80 -10.33
N ALA A 177 0.90 6.42 -11.12
CA ALA A 177 0.93 5.15 -11.85
C ALA A 177 2.10 5.08 -12.85
N ARG A 178 2.37 6.16 -13.59
CA ARG A 178 3.51 6.21 -14.52
C ARG A 178 4.85 6.15 -13.80
N ASN A 179 4.99 6.85 -12.67
CA ASN A 179 6.21 6.80 -11.86
C ASN A 179 6.43 5.40 -11.28
N MET A 180 5.37 4.72 -10.82
CA MET A 180 5.42 3.34 -10.36
C MET A 180 5.87 2.40 -11.50
N ALA A 181 5.27 2.52 -12.68
CA ALA A 181 5.61 1.70 -13.84
C ALA A 181 7.07 1.93 -14.29
N TRP A 182 7.52 3.19 -14.31
CA TRP A 182 8.90 3.53 -14.64
C TRP A 182 9.89 2.91 -13.63
N PHE A 183 9.61 3.04 -12.33
CA PHE A 183 10.48 2.48 -11.29
C PHE A 183 10.57 0.95 -11.39
N LEU A 184 9.44 0.28 -11.65
CA LEU A 184 9.42 -1.18 -11.83
C LEU A 184 10.26 -1.60 -13.03
N ARG A 185 10.18 -0.89 -14.17
CA ARG A 185 11.04 -1.15 -15.34
C ARG A 185 12.52 -0.94 -15.05
N CYS A 186 12.88 0.13 -14.31
CA CYS A 186 14.26 0.35 -13.89
C CYS A 186 14.78 -0.78 -13.01
N LYS A 187 13.95 -1.26 -12.08
CA LYS A 187 14.30 -2.38 -11.21
C LYS A 187 14.48 -3.68 -11.99
N GLU A 188 13.60 -3.98 -12.94
CA GLU A 188 13.70 -5.15 -13.81
C GLU A 188 14.98 -5.11 -14.66
N ALA A 189 15.25 -3.97 -15.31
CA ALA A 189 16.47 -3.78 -16.06
C ALA A 189 17.74 -3.90 -15.23
N ALA A 190 17.72 -3.39 -13.98
CA ALA A 190 18.85 -3.55 -13.05
C ALA A 190 19.12 -5.03 -12.73
N ILE A 191 18.07 -5.82 -12.52
CA ILE A 191 18.18 -7.28 -12.27
C ILE A 191 18.74 -7.99 -13.51
N GLU A 192 18.24 -7.67 -14.71
CA GLU A 192 18.74 -8.24 -15.97
C GLU A 192 20.20 -7.92 -16.23
N LEU A 193 20.66 -6.73 -15.83
CA LEU A 193 22.07 -6.32 -15.90
C LEU A 193 22.94 -6.91 -14.78
N GLY A 194 22.39 -7.76 -13.92
CA GLY A 194 23.13 -8.41 -12.85
C GLY A 194 23.45 -7.50 -11.65
N ILE A 195 22.78 -6.37 -11.49
CA ILE A 195 22.93 -5.49 -10.33
C ILE A 195 22.32 -6.20 -9.11
N ALA A 196 23.18 -6.57 -8.16
CA ALA A 196 22.75 -7.28 -6.96
C ALA A 196 21.94 -6.37 -6.01
N TYR A 197 20.98 -6.97 -5.30
CA TYR A 197 20.33 -6.30 -4.17
C TYR A 197 21.36 -5.92 -3.09
N PRO A 198 21.09 -4.86 -2.30
CA PRO A 198 21.92 -4.51 -1.14
C PRO A 198 22.05 -5.71 -0.19
N LYS A 199 23.25 -5.87 0.37
CA LYS A 199 23.46 -6.88 1.42
C LYS A 199 22.61 -6.53 2.65
N LYS A 200 21.73 -7.43 3.05
CA LYS A 200 20.99 -7.27 4.30
C LYS A 200 21.91 -7.38 5.51
N GLU A 201 21.82 -6.39 6.37
CA GLU A 201 22.45 -6.44 7.68
C GLU A 201 21.57 -7.19 8.69
N ALA A 202 22.21 -7.82 9.68
CA ALA A 202 21.49 -8.36 10.82
C ALA A 202 20.83 -7.21 11.61
N ARG A 203 19.57 -7.40 12.01
CA ARG A 203 18.87 -6.37 12.75
C ARG A 203 19.42 -6.25 14.16
N GLU A 204 20.01 -5.11 14.48
CA GLU A 204 20.33 -4.74 15.84
C GLU A 204 19.10 -4.16 16.56
N ARG A 205 19.01 -4.46 17.85
CA ARG A 205 17.94 -3.92 18.70
C ARG A 205 18.58 -3.29 19.92
N THR A 206 18.29 -2.01 20.13
CA THR A 206 18.67 -1.32 21.39
C THR A 206 17.48 -1.33 22.33
N ASN A 207 17.78 -1.54 23.63
CA ASN A 207 16.82 -1.34 24.71
C ASN A 207 17.28 -0.10 25.50
N PHE A 208 16.42 0.94 25.53
CA PHE A 208 16.71 2.18 26.25
C PHE A 208 16.47 2.08 27.76
N ILE A 209 15.95 0.96 28.25
CA ILE A 209 15.76 0.66 29.67
C ILE A 209 16.89 -0.25 30.08
N GLN A 210 17.81 0.30 30.88
CA GLN A 210 18.92 -0.45 31.46
C GLN A 210 18.59 -0.91 32.87
#